data_4f296165660768134fe4f1a7b434963d
#
_entry.id   4f296165660768134fe4f1a7b434963d
#
_cell.length_a   1.000
_cell.length_b   1.000
_cell.length_c   1.000
_cell.angle_alpha   90.00
_cell.angle_beta   90.00
_cell.angle_gamma   90.00
#
_symmetry.space_group_name_H-M   'P 1'
#
loop_
_entity.id
_entity.type
_entity.pdbx_description
1 polymer ?
#
loop_
_entity_poly.entity_id
_entity_poly.type
_entity_poly.pdbx_seq_one_letter_code
_entity_poly.pdbx_strand_id
1 'polypeptide(L)'
;MATARALLSKFVLVLVTGVFALGAGVAVAQKKDNPYPNAKREDPRTAMSEASAKKFNASQEAMDEADYAKAKENLQSILDNKRASPYERAMAMTYLANVAWEEDDMAKALDYNQQAIALDAMPNEAQFNALYQVAQMYLMDEKYAESLA
;
A
#
# COMPACT_ATOMS: atom_id res chain seq x y z
N MET A 1 -24.88 -8.56 14.86
CA MET A 1 -23.65 -8.79 14.11
C MET A 1 -22.97 -7.50 13.60
N ALA A 2 -23.48 -6.30 13.91
CA ALA A 2 -22.91 -5.01 13.44
C ALA A 2 -21.85 -4.39 14.37
N THR A 3 -21.60 -4.93 15.55
CA THR A 3 -20.78 -4.29 16.59
C THR A 3 -19.29 -4.67 16.57
N ALA A 4 -18.91 -5.75 15.92
CA ALA A 4 -17.51 -6.18 15.85
C ALA A 4 -16.70 -5.44 14.74
N ARG A 5 -17.36 -5.05 13.63
CA ARG A 5 -16.72 -4.34 12.52
C ARG A 5 -16.34 -2.90 12.85
N ALA A 6 -17.13 -2.21 13.68
CA ALA A 6 -16.87 -0.81 14.05
C ALA A 6 -15.60 -0.61 14.92
N LEU A 7 -15.10 -1.67 15.53
CA LEU A 7 -13.90 -1.62 16.37
C LEU A 7 -12.61 -1.90 15.58
N LEU A 8 -12.70 -2.64 14.47
CA LEU A 8 -11.53 -2.88 13.60
C LEU A 8 -11.21 -1.68 12.69
N SER A 9 -12.23 -0.93 12.26
CA SER A 9 -12.02 0.25 11.38
C SER A 9 -11.16 1.35 12.02
N LYS A 10 -11.08 1.40 13.35
CA LYS A 10 -10.27 2.39 14.07
C LYS A 10 -8.81 1.99 14.30
N PHE A 11 -8.42 0.74 13.97
CA PHE A 11 -7.06 0.27 14.20
C PHE A 11 -6.16 0.27 12.96
N VAL A 12 -6.72 0.44 11.76
CA VAL A 12 -5.95 0.44 10.50
C VAL A 12 -5.45 1.84 10.11
N LEU A 13 -5.90 2.89 10.81
CA LEU A 13 -5.55 4.29 10.48
C LEU A 13 -4.29 4.80 11.20
N VAL A 14 -3.34 3.94 11.55
CA VAL A 14 -2.06 4.40 12.11
C VAL A 14 -0.93 3.82 11.29
N LEU A 15 -0.28 4.70 10.56
CA LEU A 15 1.07 4.57 10.03
C LEU A 15 1.21 4.66 8.49
N VAL A 16 0.86 5.79 7.90
CA VAL A 16 1.72 6.37 6.85
C VAL A 16 1.67 7.91 6.96
N THR A 17 2.06 8.47 8.08
CA THR A 17 2.47 9.87 8.12
C THR A 17 3.97 9.95 7.83
N GLY A 18 4.35 9.70 6.59
CA GLY A 18 5.66 10.04 6.07
C GLY A 18 5.68 11.52 5.74
N VAL A 19 6.11 12.36 6.67
CA VAL A 19 6.38 13.78 6.46
C VAL A 19 7.40 13.96 5.35
N PHE A 20 6.94 14.35 4.16
CA PHE A 20 7.81 14.93 3.13
C PHE A 20 8.06 16.39 3.48
N ALA A 21 9.10 16.65 4.29
CA ALA A 21 9.67 17.98 4.43
C ALA A 21 10.55 18.28 3.21
N LEU A 22 10.05 19.09 2.28
CA LEU A 22 10.87 19.79 1.29
C LEU A 22 11.68 20.89 2.00
N GLY A 23 12.84 20.52 2.52
CA GLY A 23 13.83 21.44 3.02
C GLY A 23 15.19 21.00 2.50
N ALA A 24 15.87 21.86 1.72
CA ALA A 24 17.28 21.68 1.39
C ALA A 24 18.09 21.76 2.69
N GLY A 25 18.36 20.62 3.30
CA GLY A 25 19.13 20.48 4.51
C GLY A 25 19.79 19.11 4.50
N VAL A 26 21.07 19.11 4.77
CA VAL A 26 21.99 17.99 4.90
C VAL A 26 21.26 16.71 5.30
N ALA A 27 21.14 15.76 4.39
CA ALA A 27 20.59 14.44 4.67
C ALA A 27 21.54 13.72 5.63
N VAL A 28 21.32 13.90 6.92
CA VAL A 28 21.78 12.93 7.91
C VAL A 28 20.94 11.68 7.64
N ALA A 29 21.55 10.71 6.97
CA ALA A 29 20.94 9.39 6.79
C ALA A 29 20.73 8.82 8.21
N GLN A 30 19.53 9.06 8.77
CA GLN A 30 19.08 8.27 9.90
C GLN A 30 19.03 6.83 9.39
N LYS A 31 19.91 6.00 9.92
CA LYS A 31 19.88 4.56 9.73
C LYS A 31 18.54 4.11 10.31
N LYS A 32 17.51 4.00 9.46
CA LYS A 32 16.23 3.43 9.86
C LYS A 32 16.55 2.03 10.38
N ASP A 33 16.23 1.77 11.63
CA ASP A 33 16.33 0.40 12.16
C ASP A 33 15.53 -0.49 11.21
N ASN A 34 16.20 -1.48 10.61
CA ASN A 34 15.54 -2.42 9.73
C ASN A 34 14.64 -3.33 10.58
N PRO A 35 13.30 -3.20 10.50
CA PRO A 35 12.40 -4.04 11.29
C PRO A 35 12.48 -5.52 10.91
N TYR A 36 13.12 -5.82 9.77
CA TYR A 36 13.32 -7.18 9.24
C TYR A 36 14.80 -7.50 9.06
N PRO A 37 15.61 -7.59 10.14
CA PRO A 37 17.07 -7.73 10.05
C PRO A 37 17.52 -9.04 9.39
N ASN A 38 16.64 -10.04 9.34
CA ASN A 38 16.90 -11.36 8.74
C ASN A 38 16.34 -11.49 7.32
N ALA A 39 15.75 -10.44 6.77
CA ALA A 39 15.25 -10.47 5.40
C ALA A 39 16.42 -10.64 4.42
N LYS A 40 16.34 -11.66 3.59
CA LYS A 40 17.35 -11.94 2.55
C LYS A 40 17.14 -11.08 1.29
N ARG A 41 15.96 -10.48 1.16
CA ARG A 41 15.59 -9.62 0.05
C ARG A 41 16.26 -8.26 0.22
N GLU A 42 16.93 -7.79 -0.82
CA GLU A 42 17.47 -6.42 -0.87
C GLU A 42 16.31 -5.42 -1.10
N ASP A 43 16.40 -4.26 -0.43
CA ASP A 43 15.43 -3.19 -0.67
C ASP A 43 15.59 -2.63 -2.10
N PRO A 44 14.53 -2.64 -2.90
CA PRO A 44 14.60 -2.07 -4.24
C PRO A 44 14.71 -0.54 -4.18
N ARG A 45 15.18 0.05 -5.29
CA ARG A 45 15.21 1.50 -5.44
C ARG A 45 13.78 2.04 -5.55
N THR A 46 13.41 2.93 -4.66
CA THR A 46 12.09 3.55 -4.57
C THR A 46 12.15 4.98 -5.12
N ALA A 47 12.13 5.11 -6.44
CA ALA A 47 12.03 6.41 -7.08
C ALA A 47 10.63 6.59 -7.66
N MET A 48 9.99 7.71 -7.31
CA MET A 48 8.69 8.09 -7.83
C MET A 48 8.84 9.34 -8.69
N SER A 49 8.22 9.33 -9.87
CA SER A 49 8.15 10.51 -10.74
C SER A 49 7.27 11.59 -10.10
N GLU A 50 7.52 12.86 -10.42
CA GLU A 50 6.69 13.97 -9.94
C GLU A 50 5.22 13.81 -10.34
N ALA A 51 4.98 13.30 -11.56
CA ALA A 51 3.63 13.05 -12.04
C ALA A 51 2.89 12.00 -11.19
N SER A 52 3.55 10.89 -10.87
CA SER A 52 2.99 9.86 -9.98
C SER A 52 2.82 10.38 -8.56
N ALA A 53 3.79 11.13 -8.03
CA ALA A 53 3.70 11.71 -6.69
C ALA A 53 2.49 12.64 -6.55
N LYS A 54 2.21 13.49 -7.54
CA LYS A 54 1.00 14.33 -7.55
C LYS A 54 -0.29 13.50 -7.52
N LYS A 55 -0.33 12.41 -8.28
CA LYS A 55 -1.50 11.53 -8.31
C LYS A 55 -1.69 10.77 -7.00
N PHE A 56 -0.60 10.33 -6.38
CA PHE A 56 -0.65 9.72 -5.05
C PHE A 56 -1.19 10.69 -4.00
N ASN A 57 -0.66 11.91 -3.94
CA ASN A 57 -1.14 12.91 -2.99
C ASN A 57 -2.63 13.19 -3.20
N ALA A 58 -3.05 13.39 -4.45
CA ALA A 58 -4.47 13.62 -4.78
C ALA A 58 -5.36 12.41 -4.43
N SER A 59 -4.83 11.18 -4.54
CA SER A 59 -5.58 9.99 -4.11
C SER A 59 -5.69 9.88 -2.60
N GLN A 60 -4.65 10.25 -1.85
CA GLN A 60 -4.69 10.29 -0.39
C GLN A 60 -5.70 11.32 0.12
N GLU A 61 -5.67 12.55 -0.41
CA GLU A 61 -6.67 13.58 -0.10
C GLU A 61 -8.09 13.08 -0.37
N ALA A 62 -8.31 12.43 -1.51
CA ALA A 62 -9.62 11.88 -1.86
C ALA A 62 -10.04 10.75 -0.90
N MET A 63 -9.12 9.89 -0.45
CA MET A 63 -9.39 8.85 0.54
C MET A 63 -9.75 9.45 1.91
N ASP A 64 -9.07 10.51 2.33
CA ASP A 64 -9.36 11.22 3.59
C ASP A 64 -10.77 11.86 3.56
N GLU A 65 -11.23 12.27 2.38
CA GLU A 65 -12.58 12.79 2.12
C GLU A 65 -13.63 11.68 1.86
N ALA A 66 -13.21 10.40 1.88
CA ALA A 66 -14.02 9.24 1.48
C ALA A 66 -14.53 9.30 0.02
N ASP A 67 -13.88 10.09 -0.85
CA ASP A 67 -14.13 10.12 -2.28
C ASP A 67 -13.34 9.00 -2.99
N TYR A 68 -13.77 7.77 -2.77
CA TYR A 68 -13.12 6.57 -3.30
C TYR A 68 -13.13 6.51 -4.84
N ALA A 69 -14.11 7.15 -5.48
CA ALA A 69 -14.16 7.25 -6.94
C ALA A 69 -12.99 8.06 -7.50
N LYS A 70 -12.74 9.23 -6.92
CA LYS A 70 -11.61 10.10 -7.28
C LYS A 70 -10.27 9.48 -6.91
N ALA A 71 -10.18 8.81 -5.76
CA ALA A 71 -8.97 8.08 -5.36
C ALA A 71 -8.63 7.01 -6.41
N LYS A 72 -9.60 6.18 -6.81
CA LYS A 72 -9.41 5.15 -7.85
C LYS A 72 -8.99 5.75 -9.19
N GLU A 73 -9.62 6.84 -9.63
CA GLU A 73 -9.26 7.51 -10.89
C GLU A 73 -7.78 7.95 -10.89
N ASN A 74 -7.32 8.58 -9.81
CA ASN A 74 -5.92 9.03 -9.70
C ASN A 74 -4.96 7.83 -9.71
N LEU A 75 -5.24 6.78 -8.94
CA LEU A 75 -4.40 5.59 -8.87
C LEU A 75 -4.38 4.81 -10.18
N GLN A 76 -5.54 4.66 -10.82
CA GLN A 76 -5.64 4.01 -12.14
C GLN A 76 -4.82 4.76 -13.19
N SER A 77 -4.81 6.09 -13.15
CA SER A 77 -4.00 6.89 -14.08
C SER A 77 -2.49 6.63 -13.96
N ILE A 78 -2.01 6.17 -12.78
CA ILE A 78 -0.63 5.72 -12.60
C ILE A 78 -0.43 4.36 -13.28
N LEU A 79 -1.37 3.44 -13.12
CA LEU A 79 -1.30 2.12 -13.75
C LEU A 79 -1.35 2.19 -15.27
N ASP A 80 -2.13 3.12 -15.83
CA ASP A 80 -2.27 3.34 -17.27
C ASP A 80 -1.03 4.02 -17.89
N ASN A 81 -0.20 4.66 -17.05
CA ASN A 81 1.03 5.28 -17.52
C ASN A 81 2.08 4.21 -17.86
N LYS A 82 2.37 4.03 -19.14
CA LYS A 82 3.38 3.06 -19.63
C LYS A 82 4.80 3.34 -19.10
N ARG A 83 5.07 4.56 -18.63
CA ARG A 83 6.36 4.95 -18.06
C ARG A 83 6.45 4.78 -16.55
N ALA A 84 5.34 4.43 -15.89
CA ALA A 84 5.34 4.17 -14.46
C ALA A 84 6.28 3.00 -14.13
N SER A 85 7.15 3.23 -13.15
CA SER A 85 8.08 2.22 -12.67
C SER A 85 7.35 1.06 -11.99
N PRO A 86 7.95 -0.12 -11.85
CA PRO A 86 7.38 -1.21 -11.07
C PRO A 86 7.01 -0.80 -9.64
N TYR A 87 7.82 0.06 -9.01
CA TYR A 87 7.54 0.61 -7.68
C TYR A 87 6.26 1.46 -7.67
N GLU A 88 6.13 2.41 -8.62
CA GLU A 88 4.93 3.26 -8.72
C GLU A 88 3.67 2.44 -8.94
N ARG A 89 3.76 1.40 -9.77
CA ARG A 89 2.65 0.50 -10.04
C ARG A 89 2.27 -0.33 -8.81
N ALA A 90 3.27 -0.91 -8.12
CA ALA A 90 3.04 -1.67 -6.89
C ALA A 90 2.38 -0.81 -5.81
N MET A 91 2.87 0.41 -5.61
CA MET A 91 2.27 1.35 -4.67
C MET A 91 0.83 1.71 -5.05
N ALA A 92 0.56 2.00 -6.35
CA ALA A 92 -0.80 2.29 -6.80
C ALA A 92 -1.76 1.11 -6.54
N MET A 93 -1.32 -0.12 -6.77
CA MET A 93 -2.11 -1.33 -6.48
C MET A 93 -2.36 -1.48 -4.98
N THR A 94 -1.37 -1.24 -4.12
CA THR A 94 -1.56 -1.29 -2.66
C THR A 94 -2.61 -0.27 -2.19
N TYR A 95 -2.59 0.94 -2.73
CA TYR A 95 -3.60 1.95 -2.41
C TYR A 95 -4.99 1.58 -2.96
N LEU A 96 -5.06 0.99 -4.16
CA LEU A 96 -6.32 0.45 -4.70
C LEU A 96 -6.87 -0.70 -3.85
N ALA A 97 -5.98 -1.52 -3.28
CA ALA A 97 -6.38 -2.56 -2.32
C ALA A 97 -7.01 -1.96 -1.06
N ASN A 98 -6.43 -0.86 -0.54
CA ASN A 98 -7.01 -0.16 0.60
C ASN A 98 -8.38 0.44 0.27
N VAL A 99 -8.53 1.06 -0.91
CA VAL A 99 -9.83 1.58 -1.36
C VAL A 99 -10.87 0.45 -1.49
N ALA A 100 -10.49 -0.67 -2.10
CA ALA A 100 -11.39 -1.83 -2.23
C ALA A 100 -11.80 -2.39 -0.86
N TRP A 101 -10.88 -2.39 0.12
CA TRP A 101 -11.18 -2.77 1.49
C TRP A 101 -12.23 -1.86 2.14
N GLU A 102 -12.08 -0.53 1.99
CA GLU A 102 -13.06 0.44 2.51
C GLU A 102 -14.43 0.34 1.82
N GLU A 103 -14.45 -0.14 0.58
CA GLU A 103 -15.68 -0.43 -0.18
C GLU A 103 -16.27 -1.84 0.13
N ASP A 104 -15.73 -2.58 1.11
CA ASP A 104 -16.14 -3.97 1.44
C ASP A 104 -15.88 -4.97 0.27
N ASP A 105 -15.08 -4.63 -0.73
CA ASP A 105 -14.72 -5.51 -1.86
C ASP A 105 -13.43 -6.29 -1.55
N MET A 106 -13.57 -7.28 -0.67
CA MET A 106 -12.45 -8.12 -0.21
C MET A 106 -11.74 -8.82 -1.37
N ALA A 107 -12.48 -9.25 -2.38
CA ALA A 107 -11.90 -9.97 -3.52
C ALA A 107 -10.95 -9.07 -4.33
N LYS A 108 -11.34 -7.81 -4.57
CA LYS A 108 -10.46 -6.84 -5.22
C LYS A 108 -9.30 -6.41 -4.35
N ALA A 109 -9.53 -6.22 -3.04
CA ALA A 109 -8.46 -5.91 -2.11
C ALA A 109 -7.37 -6.98 -2.12
N LEU A 110 -7.75 -8.24 -2.11
CA LEU A 110 -6.85 -9.37 -2.22
C LEU A 110 -6.11 -9.39 -3.56
N ASP A 111 -6.83 -9.25 -4.67
CA ASP A 111 -6.26 -9.27 -6.03
C ASP A 111 -5.21 -8.16 -6.23
N TYR A 112 -5.54 -6.92 -5.84
CA TYR A 112 -4.60 -5.81 -5.92
C TYR A 112 -3.35 -6.02 -5.06
N ASN A 113 -3.50 -6.51 -3.83
CA ASN A 113 -2.35 -6.79 -2.97
C ASN A 113 -1.46 -7.89 -3.58
N GLN A 114 -2.03 -8.96 -4.11
CA GLN A 114 -1.28 -10.02 -4.77
C GLN A 114 -0.51 -9.51 -6.00
N GLN A 115 -1.13 -8.67 -6.81
CA GLN A 115 -0.48 -8.06 -7.97
C GLN A 115 0.67 -7.13 -7.53
N ALA A 116 0.47 -6.33 -6.48
CA ALA A 116 1.52 -5.47 -5.93
C ALA A 116 2.72 -6.27 -5.43
N ILE A 117 2.47 -7.35 -4.67
CA ILE A 117 3.49 -8.27 -4.15
C ILE A 117 4.27 -8.93 -5.30
N ALA A 118 3.57 -9.37 -6.35
CA ALA A 118 4.18 -10.05 -7.51
C ALA A 118 5.15 -9.17 -8.30
N LEU A 119 5.01 -7.84 -8.23
CA LEU A 119 5.97 -6.91 -8.85
C LEU A 119 7.31 -6.87 -8.12
N ASP A 120 7.38 -7.35 -6.89
CA ASP A 120 8.58 -7.40 -6.02
C ASP A 120 9.37 -6.06 -6.00
N ALA A 121 8.67 -4.94 -6.10
CA ALA A 121 9.24 -3.61 -6.28
C ALA A 121 9.05 -2.67 -5.08
N MET A 122 8.37 -3.13 -4.04
CA MET A 122 8.15 -2.35 -2.81
C MET A 122 9.33 -2.51 -1.84
N PRO A 123 9.59 -1.51 -0.97
CA PRO A 123 10.51 -1.69 0.16
C PRO A 123 10.11 -2.89 1.01
N ASN A 124 11.09 -3.50 1.70
CA ASN A 124 10.83 -4.68 2.52
C ASN A 124 9.67 -4.48 3.50
N GLU A 125 9.61 -3.32 4.15
CA GLU A 125 8.51 -2.99 5.08
C GLU A 125 7.14 -3.07 4.39
N ALA A 126 6.98 -2.41 3.24
CA ALA A 126 5.72 -2.42 2.50
C ALA A 126 5.39 -3.80 1.92
N GLN A 127 6.41 -4.52 1.41
CA GLN A 127 6.26 -5.87 0.88
C GLN A 127 5.75 -6.85 1.94
N PHE A 128 6.38 -6.85 3.12
CA PHE A 128 5.98 -7.74 4.21
C PHE A 128 4.63 -7.34 4.83
N ASN A 129 4.33 -6.06 4.90
CA ASN A 129 3.00 -5.60 5.32
C ASN A 129 1.90 -6.06 4.36
N ALA A 130 2.14 -5.98 3.05
CA ALA A 130 1.19 -6.48 2.05
C ALA A 130 1.00 -8.01 2.15
N LEU A 131 2.08 -8.77 2.32
CA LEU A 131 2.02 -10.21 2.56
C LEU A 131 1.21 -10.55 3.82
N TYR A 132 1.44 -9.81 4.90
CA TYR A 132 0.70 -9.99 6.14
C TYR A 132 -0.81 -9.70 5.98
N GLN A 133 -1.15 -8.63 5.26
CA GLN A 133 -2.55 -8.32 4.93
C GLN A 133 -3.22 -9.43 4.13
N VAL A 134 -2.54 -9.94 3.10
CA VAL A 134 -3.04 -11.08 2.29
C VAL A 134 -3.27 -12.31 3.16
N ALA A 135 -2.32 -12.64 4.04
CA ALA A 135 -2.48 -13.77 4.96
C ALA A 135 -3.68 -13.58 5.90
N GLN A 136 -3.89 -12.36 6.41
CA GLN A 136 -5.07 -12.04 7.23
C GLN A 136 -6.39 -12.18 6.45
N MET A 137 -6.42 -11.72 5.18
CA MET A 137 -7.59 -11.86 4.33
C MET A 137 -7.95 -13.34 4.10
N TYR A 138 -6.95 -14.19 3.86
CA TYR A 138 -7.16 -15.64 3.72
C TYR A 138 -7.65 -16.29 5.03
N LEU A 139 -7.13 -15.86 6.18
CA LEU A 139 -7.62 -16.34 7.48
C LEU A 139 -9.09 -15.95 7.72
N MET A 140 -9.50 -14.76 7.30
CA MET A 140 -10.90 -14.31 7.40
C MET A 140 -11.84 -15.11 6.49
N ASP A 141 -11.34 -15.59 5.35
CA ASP A 141 -12.07 -16.44 4.40
C ASP A 141 -11.90 -17.95 4.70
N GLU A 142 -11.32 -18.29 5.86
CA GLU A 142 -11.04 -19.67 6.31
C GLU A 142 -10.10 -20.46 5.38
N LYS A 143 -9.34 -19.78 4.54
CA LYS A 143 -8.34 -20.38 3.65
C LYS A 143 -6.98 -20.49 4.33
N TYR A 144 -6.88 -21.38 5.31
CA TYR A 144 -5.70 -21.48 6.17
C TYR A 144 -4.42 -21.90 5.46
N ALA A 145 -4.52 -22.71 4.42
CA ALA A 145 -3.35 -23.15 3.65
C ALA A 145 -2.71 -22.00 2.88
N GLU A 146 -3.53 -21.15 2.27
CA GLU A 146 -3.13 -19.97 1.50
C GLU A 146 -2.55 -18.88 2.39
N SER A 147 -3.00 -18.79 3.64
CA SER A 147 -2.48 -17.79 4.60
C SER A 147 -1.05 -18.09 5.07
N LEU A 148 -0.56 -19.31 4.88
CA LEU A 148 0.75 -19.78 5.32
C LEU A 148 1.79 -19.82 4.17
N ALA A 149 1.38 -19.58 2.94
CA ALA A 149 2.24 -19.61 1.76
C ALA A 149 3.02 -18.32 1.57
#